data_97bce07feab8895ec8fa6f2167370128
#
_entry.id   97bce07feab8895ec8fa6f2167370128
#
_cell.length_a   1.000
_cell.length_b   1.000
_cell.length_c   1.000
_cell.angle_alpha   90.00
_cell.angle_beta   90.00
_cell.angle_gamma   90.00
#
_symmetry.space_group_name_H-M   'P 1'
#
loop_
_entity.id
_entity.type
_entity.pdbx_description
1 polymer ?
#
loop_
_entity_poly.entity_id
_entity_poly.type
_entity_poly.pdbx_seq_one_letter_code
_entity_poly.pdbx_strand_id
1 'polypeptide(L)'
;MNEMGLEPGATTSDGRPRQGFWGLWNISFGFFGIQIGFALQNANMSRIFQSLGENLDNLALLWIAAPLTGLLVQPVIGHYSDRTWCRLGRRRPYFFAGALFAALALFGMPNAPGLMAAALMLWILDASLNVSMEPFRAFVGDMLAKEQHMAGYAIQTAFIGTGAVIGSSTPWLLDQMGVSNVASAGMIPDTVRVSFYIGGAALFLAVLWTVLTTREYSPEQMARFAQVSEAARQEAAPPVPAGGPLWIVAGLAIIAAVWGWALEKELYLLGGLLAAYGIARIVARGLHAQGRTDNLLSHVVGNFATMPAMMKKLALVQFFTWSALFIMWIYTTPVVAQYVFGSADPTSAAYNEGGNWVGILFATYNGVAAFAAPFLLQPLARRIGQARTHALALTLGALGFLSFLVLRDAQALLLSEVAIGIAWASTLAMPYAMLASSVPQTKLGIYMGLFNAFVVLPQLLVATVMGTIMRHFFPTEPIWTMAFAGAVMLLAALATLRCRD
;
A
#
# COMPACT_ATOMS: atom_id res chain seq x y z
N MET A 1 -32.04 1.40 16.74
CA MET A 1 -31.20 0.40 15.99
C MET A 1 -29.75 0.54 16.42
N ASN A 2 -29.42 0.66 17.71
CA ASN A 2 -28.10 1.11 18.17
C ASN A 2 -27.36 0.11 19.08
N GLU A 3 -27.82 -1.12 19.22
CA GLU A 3 -27.25 -2.09 20.18
C GLU A 3 -26.74 -3.40 19.52
N MET A 4 -26.79 -3.49 18.20
CA MET A 4 -26.37 -4.71 17.47
C MET A 4 -24.84 -4.88 17.43
N GLY A 5 -24.18 -4.90 18.54
CA GLY A 5 -22.73 -5.13 18.59
C GLY A 5 -22.08 -4.86 19.93
N LEU A 6 -22.83 -4.27 20.87
CA LEU A 6 -22.33 -4.05 22.21
C LEU A 6 -22.59 -5.27 23.11
N GLU A 7 -21.65 -5.60 23.98
CA GLU A 7 -21.92 -6.53 25.08
C GLU A 7 -22.70 -5.81 26.16
N PRO A 8 -23.91 -6.28 26.56
CA PRO A 8 -24.74 -5.59 27.51
C PRO A 8 -24.04 -5.37 28.86
N GLY A 9 -23.90 -4.11 29.28
CA GLY A 9 -23.39 -3.75 30.61
C GLY A 9 -21.86 -3.85 30.79
N ALA A 10 -21.07 -4.31 29.80
CA ALA A 10 -19.64 -4.40 29.93
C ALA A 10 -18.95 -3.11 29.43
N THR A 11 -18.22 -2.44 30.32
CA THR A 11 -17.34 -1.32 30.00
C THR A 11 -15.87 -1.74 30.13
N THR A 12 -15.01 -1.10 29.34
CA THR A 12 -13.56 -1.31 29.37
C THR A 12 -12.88 -0.39 30.40
N SER A 13 -11.59 -0.58 30.62
CA SER A 13 -10.81 0.20 31.61
C SER A 13 -10.83 1.71 31.37
N ASP A 14 -11.02 2.15 30.10
CA ASP A 14 -11.12 3.56 29.72
C ASP A 14 -12.59 4.08 29.65
N GLY A 15 -13.56 3.26 30.07
CA GLY A 15 -14.97 3.61 30.10
C GLY A 15 -15.70 3.50 28.76
N ARG A 16 -15.07 2.99 27.69
CA ARG A 16 -15.74 2.70 26.42
C ARG A 16 -16.63 1.47 26.54
N PRO A 17 -17.78 1.43 25.82
CA PRO A 17 -18.58 0.22 25.72
C PRO A 17 -17.78 -0.91 25.04
N ARG A 18 -17.79 -2.10 25.63
CA ARG A 18 -17.14 -3.27 25.04
C ARG A 18 -17.90 -3.71 23.79
N GLN A 19 -17.18 -3.89 22.68
CA GLN A 19 -17.74 -4.35 21.42
C GLN A 19 -17.79 -5.88 21.39
N GLY A 20 -18.97 -6.45 21.10
CA GLY A 20 -19.09 -7.86 20.78
C GLY A 20 -18.63 -8.16 19.34
N PHE A 21 -18.77 -9.44 18.93
CA PHE A 21 -18.36 -9.88 17.58
C PHE A 21 -18.95 -9.02 16.45
N TRP A 22 -20.25 -8.74 16.48
CA TRP A 22 -20.91 -7.92 15.47
C TRP A 22 -20.49 -6.44 15.49
N GLY A 23 -20.13 -5.91 16.67
CA GLY A 23 -19.54 -4.58 16.78
C GLY A 23 -18.20 -4.49 16.08
N LEU A 24 -17.30 -5.45 16.36
CA LEU A 24 -15.99 -5.56 15.71
C LEU A 24 -16.13 -5.79 14.20
N TRP A 25 -17.09 -6.63 13.78
CA TRP A 25 -17.42 -6.85 12.37
C TRP A 25 -17.83 -5.55 11.68
N ASN A 26 -18.83 -4.85 12.21
CA ASN A 26 -19.37 -3.62 11.62
C ASN A 26 -18.31 -2.51 11.51
N ILE A 27 -17.44 -2.39 12.52
CA ILE A 27 -16.36 -1.39 12.56
C ILE A 27 -15.31 -1.69 11.47
N SER A 28 -15.06 -2.96 11.13
CA SER A 28 -13.95 -3.37 10.27
C SER A 28 -14.36 -3.72 8.83
N PHE A 29 -15.66 -3.99 8.58
CA PHE A 29 -16.13 -4.58 7.32
C PHE A 29 -15.85 -3.73 6.07
N GLY A 30 -15.83 -2.40 6.17
CA GLY A 30 -15.52 -1.54 5.03
C GLY A 30 -14.12 -1.78 4.44
N PHE A 31 -13.17 -2.32 5.22
CA PHE A 31 -11.86 -2.71 4.70
C PHE A 31 -11.92 -3.84 3.67
N PHE A 32 -12.89 -4.73 3.78
CA PHE A 32 -13.15 -5.76 2.76
C PHE A 32 -13.35 -5.13 1.38
N GLY A 33 -14.22 -4.11 1.30
CA GLY A 33 -14.47 -3.41 0.04
C GLY A 33 -13.27 -2.62 -0.46
N ILE A 34 -12.60 -1.86 0.41
CA ILE A 34 -11.38 -1.10 0.05
C ILE A 34 -10.32 -2.05 -0.53
N GLN A 35 -10.15 -3.23 0.07
CA GLN A 35 -9.16 -4.19 -0.38
C GLN A 35 -9.53 -4.86 -1.72
N ILE A 36 -10.81 -5.05 -2.01
CA ILE A 36 -11.25 -5.47 -3.35
C ILE A 36 -10.81 -4.44 -4.40
N GLY A 37 -10.95 -3.14 -4.13
CA GLY A 37 -10.49 -2.08 -5.02
C GLY A 37 -9.00 -2.16 -5.31
N PHE A 38 -8.16 -2.27 -4.27
CA PHE A 38 -6.71 -2.44 -4.42
C PHE A 38 -6.34 -3.73 -5.16
N ALA A 39 -7.02 -4.84 -4.88
CA ALA A 39 -6.72 -6.12 -5.50
C ALA A 39 -7.04 -6.12 -7.00
N LEU A 40 -8.17 -5.56 -7.39
CA LEU A 40 -8.54 -5.39 -8.80
C LEU A 40 -7.56 -4.49 -9.53
N GLN A 41 -7.18 -3.39 -8.92
CA GLN A 41 -6.15 -2.49 -9.45
C GLN A 41 -4.84 -3.24 -9.66
N ASN A 42 -4.28 -3.84 -8.61
CA ASN A 42 -2.98 -4.49 -8.66
C ASN A 42 -2.93 -5.63 -9.69
N ALA A 43 -4.01 -6.41 -9.82
CA ALA A 43 -4.05 -7.54 -10.75
C ALA A 43 -4.29 -7.14 -12.22
N ASN A 44 -4.96 -5.99 -12.48
CA ASN A 44 -5.47 -5.72 -13.81
C ASN A 44 -4.96 -4.43 -14.46
N MET A 45 -4.34 -3.49 -13.73
CA MET A 45 -3.97 -2.19 -14.32
C MET A 45 -2.97 -2.31 -15.45
N SER A 46 -1.92 -3.12 -15.30
CA SER A 46 -0.95 -3.33 -16.39
C SER A 46 -1.62 -3.94 -17.62
N ARG A 47 -2.56 -4.88 -17.43
CA ARG A 47 -3.37 -5.45 -18.51
C ARG A 47 -4.24 -4.39 -19.19
N ILE A 48 -4.94 -3.55 -18.41
CA ILE A 48 -5.76 -2.46 -18.96
C ILE A 48 -4.92 -1.50 -19.79
N PHE A 49 -3.76 -1.06 -19.29
CA PHE A 49 -2.91 -0.14 -20.01
C PHE A 49 -2.35 -0.74 -21.30
N GLN A 50 -1.91 -2.00 -21.28
CA GLN A 50 -1.44 -2.69 -22.48
C GLN A 50 -2.58 -2.92 -23.49
N SER A 51 -3.80 -3.25 -23.04
CA SER A 51 -4.97 -3.37 -23.92
C SER A 51 -5.33 -2.05 -24.59
N LEU A 52 -5.06 -0.91 -23.95
CA LEU A 52 -5.25 0.43 -24.48
C LEU A 52 -4.06 0.94 -25.32
N GLY A 53 -3.07 0.08 -25.59
CA GLY A 53 -1.95 0.34 -26.48
C GLY A 53 -0.68 0.89 -25.83
N GLU A 54 -0.55 0.80 -24.49
CA GLU A 54 0.69 1.22 -23.82
C GLU A 54 1.80 0.19 -23.98
N ASN A 55 3.01 0.70 -24.20
CA ASN A 55 4.22 -0.11 -24.29
C ASN A 55 4.73 -0.55 -22.91
N LEU A 56 5.46 -1.66 -22.91
CA LEU A 56 6.06 -2.25 -21.70
C LEU A 56 6.95 -1.25 -20.95
N ASP A 57 7.68 -0.42 -21.69
CA ASP A 57 8.66 0.52 -21.14
C ASP A 57 8.04 1.65 -20.31
N ASN A 58 6.80 2.04 -20.64
CA ASN A 58 6.11 3.15 -19.97
C ASN A 58 5.16 2.68 -18.85
N LEU A 59 4.93 1.36 -18.71
CA LEU A 59 4.00 0.83 -17.70
C LEU A 59 4.34 1.34 -16.30
N ALA A 60 5.61 1.32 -15.92
CA ALA A 60 6.03 1.75 -14.59
C ALA A 60 5.66 3.21 -14.30
N LEU A 61 5.77 4.10 -15.30
CA LEU A 61 5.42 5.51 -15.16
C LEU A 61 3.93 5.72 -14.86
N LEU A 62 3.06 4.94 -15.50
CA LEU A 62 1.62 5.03 -15.24
C LEU A 62 1.25 4.61 -13.81
N TRP A 63 2.03 3.71 -13.21
CA TRP A 63 1.85 3.29 -11.82
C TRP A 63 2.31 4.31 -10.77
N ILE A 64 2.86 5.46 -11.17
CA ILE A 64 3.32 6.51 -10.25
C ILE A 64 2.19 7.11 -9.40
N ALA A 65 0.94 6.98 -9.86
CA ALA A 65 -0.25 7.48 -9.17
C ALA A 65 -0.36 6.95 -7.73
N ALA A 66 -0.21 5.63 -7.54
CA ALA A 66 -0.34 4.98 -6.25
C ALA A 66 0.63 5.52 -5.18
N PRO A 67 1.97 5.49 -5.37
CA PRO A 67 2.90 6.01 -4.38
C PRO A 67 2.78 7.53 -4.19
N LEU A 68 2.53 8.30 -5.24
CA LEU A 68 2.46 9.75 -5.13
C LEU A 68 1.21 10.22 -4.38
N THR A 69 0.06 9.61 -4.65
CA THR A 69 -1.17 9.89 -3.90
C THR A 69 -1.04 9.43 -2.44
N GLY A 70 -0.44 8.28 -2.18
CA GLY A 70 -0.14 7.82 -0.83
C GLY A 70 0.71 8.82 -0.04
N LEU A 71 1.74 9.37 -0.66
CA LEU A 71 2.63 10.35 -0.03
C LEU A 71 1.93 11.70 0.26
N LEU A 72 1.10 12.17 -0.65
CA LEU A 72 0.50 13.52 -0.57
C LEU A 72 -0.86 13.50 0.13
N VAL A 73 -1.73 12.54 -0.19
CA VAL A 73 -3.12 12.53 0.26
C VAL A 73 -3.24 12.06 1.71
N GLN A 74 -2.52 11.00 2.10
CA GLN A 74 -2.67 10.42 3.44
C GLN A 74 -2.39 11.41 4.59
N PRO A 75 -1.27 12.19 4.60
CA PRO A 75 -1.03 13.15 5.67
C PRO A 75 -2.07 14.27 5.72
N VAL A 76 -2.52 14.74 4.55
CA VAL A 76 -3.53 15.81 4.43
C VAL A 76 -4.86 15.34 5.00
N ILE A 77 -5.32 14.18 4.55
CA ILE A 77 -6.60 13.61 4.99
C ILE A 77 -6.55 13.19 6.47
N GLY A 78 -5.44 12.61 6.92
CA GLY A 78 -5.22 12.31 8.35
C GLY A 78 -5.42 13.56 9.21
N HIS A 79 -4.75 14.65 8.85
CA HIS A 79 -4.83 15.91 9.58
C HIS A 79 -6.24 16.51 9.59
N TYR A 80 -6.92 16.56 8.45
CA TYR A 80 -8.27 17.12 8.37
C TYR A 80 -9.31 16.22 9.05
N SER A 81 -9.20 14.90 8.88
CA SER A 81 -10.14 13.95 9.51
C SER A 81 -10.06 13.96 11.04
N ASP A 82 -8.90 14.34 11.62
CA ASP A 82 -8.75 14.49 13.07
C ASP A 82 -9.52 15.70 13.65
N ARG A 83 -9.73 16.73 12.84
CA ARG A 83 -10.30 18.03 13.25
C ARG A 83 -11.76 18.23 12.84
N THR A 84 -12.25 17.42 11.93
CA THR A 84 -13.63 17.50 11.44
C THR A 84 -14.60 16.91 12.46
N TRP A 85 -15.75 17.55 12.61
CA TRP A 85 -16.91 16.97 13.25
C TRP A 85 -18.19 17.41 12.56
N CYS A 86 -18.99 16.47 12.08
CA CYS A 86 -20.25 16.74 11.40
C CYS A 86 -21.32 15.70 11.79
N ARG A 87 -22.50 15.77 11.17
CA ARG A 87 -23.61 14.82 11.43
C ARG A 87 -23.25 13.35 11.21
N LEU A 88 -22.31 13.08 10.31
CA LEU A 88 -21.82 11.72 10.05
C LEU A 88 -20.72 11.28 11.03
N GLY A 89 -20.17 12.19 11.82
CA GLY A 89 -19.06 11.94 12.72
C GLY A 89 -17.78 12.66 12.26
N ARG A 90 -16.62 12.16 12.69
CA ARG A 90 -15.28 12.71 12.44
C ARG A 90 -14.63 12.06 11.21
N ARG A 91 -14.55 10.73 11.21
CA ARG A 91 -13.84 9.92 10.20
C ARG A 91 -14.74 9.43 9.06
N ARG A 92 -15.99 9.12 9.39
CA ARG A 92 -16.98 8.53 8.46
C ARG A 92 -17.20 9.34 7.19
N PRO A 93 -17.29 10.69 7.20
CA PRO A 93 -17.46 11.47 5.98
C PRO A 93 -16.32 11.26 4.98
N TYR A 94 -15.08 11.14 5.46
CA TYR A 94 -13.90 10.98 4.59
C TYR A 94 -13.88 9.61 3.94
N PHE A 95 -13.98 8.51 4.71
CA PHE A 95 -13.93 7.19 4.10
C PHE A 95 -15.18 6.89 3.26
N PHE A 96 -16.32 7.49 3.57
CA PHE A 96 -17.51 7.41 2.71
C PHE A 96 -17.31 8.14 1.37
N ALA A 97 -16.82 9.39 1.39
CA ALA A 97 -16.53 10.15 0.18
C ALA A 97 -15.44 9.45 -0.66
N GLY A 98 -14.36 8.98 -0.02
CA GLY A 98 -13.32 8.22 -0.69
C GLY A 98 -13.87 6.95 -1.35
N ALA A 99 -14.71 6.18 -0.66
CA ALA A 99 -15.34 4.99 -1.23
C ALA A 99 -16.27 5.31 -2.41
N LEU A 100 -17.01 6.41 -2.35
CA LEU A 100 -17.87 6.86 -3.45
C LEU A 100 -17.04 7.18 -4.70
N PHE A 101 -16.00 8.00 -4.57
CA PHE A 101 -15.16 8.37 -5.71
C PHE A 101 -14.33 7.20 -6.22
N ALA A 102 -13.86 6.30 -5.34
CA ALA A 102 -13.19 5.06 -5.74
C ALA A 102 -14.11 4.14 -6.55
N ALA A 103 -15.36 3.97 -6.12
CA ALA A 103 -16.36 3.20 -6.87
C ALA A 103 -16.64 3.82 -8.24
N LEU A 104 -16.81 5.14 -8.32
CA LEU A 104 -17.00 5.84 -9.58
C LEU A 104 -15.79 5.68 -10.51
N ALA A 105 -14.57 5.73 -9.97
CA ALA A 105 -13.35 5.47 -10.75
C ALA A 105 -13.29 4.03 -11.25
N LEU A 106 -13.67 3.03 -10.43
CA LEU A 106 -13.77 1.63 -10.85
C LEU A 106 -14.84 1.41 -11.93
N PHE A 107 -15.96 2.11 -11.88
CA PHE A 107 -16.96 2.07 -12.95
C PHE A 107 -16.47 2.78 -14.22
N GLY A 108 -15.77 3.89 -14.08
CA GLY A 108 -15.27 4.69 -15.19
C GLY A 108 -14.11 4.06 -15.96
N MET A 109 -13.20 3.40 -15.22
CA MET A 109 -11.94 2.89 -15.77
C MET A 109 -12.09 1.93 -16.95
N PRO A 110 -12.93 0.88 -16.89
CA PRO A 110 -13.09 -0.04 -18.02
C PRO A 110 -13.86 0.56 -19.20
N ASN A 111 -14.44 1.76 -19.05
CA ASN A 111 -15.12 2.51 -20.09
C ASN A 111 -14.27 3.69 -20.59
N ALA A 112 -13.00 3.76 -20.20
CA ALA A 112 -12.12 4.84 -20.62
C ALA A 112 -11.93 4.83 -22.15
N PRO A 113 -12.13 5.97 -22.84
CA PRO A 113 -12.01 6.06 -24.29
C PRO A 113 -10.58 5.94 -24.81
N GLY A 114 -9.61 5.79 -23.93
CA GLY A 114 -8.20 5.64 -24.26
C GLY A 114 -7.29 5.72 -23.03
N LEU A 115 -6.01 5.54 -23.27
CA LEU A 115 -4.97 5.44 -22.24
C LEU A 115 -4.95 6.61 -21.24
N MET A 116 -5.02 7.85 -21.73
CA MET A 116 -4.98 9.04 -20.87
C MET A 116 -6.17 9.10 -19.90
N ALA A 117 -7.36 8.70 -20.37
CA ALA A 117 -8.55 8.65 -19.52
C ALA A 117 -8.42 7.54 -18.46
N ALA A 118 -7.90 6.38 -18.84
CA ALA A 118 -7.63 5.29 -17.89
C ALA A 118 -6.58 5.69 -16.83
N ALA A 119 -5.51 6.37 -17.24
CA ALA A 119 -4.51 6.90 -16.32
C ALA A 119 -5.12 7.92 -15.35
N LEU A 120 -5.97 8.83 -15.83
CA LEU A 120 -6.68 9.78 -14.96
C LEU A 120 -7.61 9.05 -13.97
N MET A 121 -8.33 8.02 -14.43
CA MET A 121 -9.17 7.20 -13.54
C MET A 121 -8.32 6.48 -12.48
N LEU A 122 -7.10 6.04 -12.82
CA LEU A 122 -6.17 5.47 -11.83
C LEU A 122 -5.78 6.50 -10.77
N TRP A 123 -5.45 7.73 -11.16
CA TRP A 123 -5.15 8.81 -10.20
C TRP A 123 -6.32 9.09 -9.27
N ILE A 124 -7.55 9.14 -9.80
CA ILE A 124 -8.77 9.34 -9.00
C ILE A 124 -8.97 8.15 -8.07
N LEU A 125 -8.79 6.93 -8.56
CA LEU A 125 -8.94 5.70 -7.77
C LEU A 125 -7.95 5.68 -6.60
N ASP A 126 -6.66 5.86 -6.88
CA ASP A 126 -5.60 5.84 -5.86
C ASP A 126 -5.78 6.95 -4.82
N ALA A 127 -6.07 8.18 -5.24
CA ALA A 127 -6.36 9.27 -4.33
C ALA A 127 -7.56 8.93 -3.44
N SER A 128 -8.64 8.40 -4.02
CA SER A 128 -9.89 8.09 -3.33
C SER A 128 -9.73 6.91 -2.35
N LEU A 129 -8.98 5.88 -2.73
CA LEU A 129 -8.64 4.77 -1.82
C LEU A 129 -7.81 5.26 -0.64
N ASN A 130 -6.84 6.17 -0.85
CA ASN A 130 -6.06 6.77 0.23
C ASN A 130 -6.91 7.69 1.12
N VAL A 131 -7.84 8.47 0.56
CA VAL A 131 -8.84 9.26 1.31
C VAL A 131 -9.71 8.38 2.19
N SER A 132 -10.04 7.18 1.72
CA SER A 132 -10.86 6.22 2.48
C SER A 132 -10.04 5.47 3.54
N MET A 133 -8.88 4.95 3.18
CA MET A 133 -8.10 4.01 3.98
C MET A 133 -7.53 4.65 5.26
N GLU A 134 -6.97 5.85 5.19
CA GLU A 134 -6.28 6.46 6.33
C GLU A 134 -7.24 6.79 7.49
N PRO A 135 -8.37 7.53 7.28
CA PRO A 135 -9.32 7.74 8.34
C PRO A 135 -9.96 6.45 8.85
N PHE A 136 -10.12 5.44 7.98
CA PHE A 136 -10.71 4.17 8.36
C PHE A 136 -9.80 3.38 9.32
N ARG A 137 -8.48 3.37 9.09
CA ARG A 137 -7.51 2.76 10.02
C ARG A 137 -7.59 3.41 11.41
N ALA A 138 -7.62 4.73 11.45
CA ALA A 138 -7.74 5.48 12.68
C ALA A 138 -9.10 5.27 13.36
N PHE A 139 -10.18 5.10 12.58
CA PHE A 139 -11.53 4.84 13.08
C PHE A 139 -11.60 3.56 13.92
N VAL A 140 -10.95 2.48 13.50
CA VAL A 140 -10.90 1.23 14.30
C VAL A 140 -10.27 1.48 15.67
N GLY A 141 -9.16 2.23 15.72
CA GLY A 141 -8.51 2.61 16.98
C GLY A 141 -9.36 3.55 17.84
N ASP A 142 -10.08 4.48 17.22
CA ASP A 142 -10.96 5.43 17.93
C ASP A 142 -12.19 4.74 18.55
N MET A 143 -12.73 3.74 17.86
CA MET A 143 -13.95 3.03 18.28
C MET A 143 -13.72 1.97 19.36
N LEU A 144 -12.49 1.46 19.47
CA LEU A 144 -12.16 0.35 20.37
C LEU A 144 -11.30 0.83 21.54
N ALA A 145 -11.50 0.21 22.71
CA ALA A 145 -10.58 0.34 23.82
C ALA A 145 -9.28 -0.45 23.55
N LYS A 146 -8.20 -0.09 24.23
CA LYS A 146 -6.87 -0.72 24.06
C LYS A 146 -6.91 -2.24 24.16
N GLU A 147 -7.72 -2.78 25.06
CA GLU A 147 -7.88 -4.23 25.30
C GLU A 147 -8.48 -4.95 24.09
N GLN A 148 -9.27 -4.24 23.27
CA GLN A 148 -9.93 -4.80 22.09
C GLN A 148 -9.22 -4.47 20.76
N HIS A 149 -8.18 -3.64 20.77
CA HIS A 149 -7.44 -3.27 19.55
C HIS A 149 -6.93 -4.50 18.80
N MET A 150 -6.37 -5.49 19.53
CA MET A 150 -5.86 -6.72 18.89
C MET A 150 -6.97 -7.47 18.16
N ALA A 151 -8.14 -7.63 18.76
CA ALA A 151 -9.28 -8.30 18.14
C ALA A 151 -9.83 -7.50 16.94
N GLY A 152 -9.94 -6.18 17.06
CA GLY A 152 -10.40 -5.31 15.97
C GLY A 152 -9.48 -5.36 14.76
N TYR A 153 -8.18 -5.21 14.96
CA TYR A 153 -7.22 -5.27 13.85
C TYR A 153 -7.06 -6.69 13.27
N ALA A 154 -7.29 -7.75 14.07
CA ALA A 154 -7.31 -9.12 13.56
C ALA A 154 -8.47 -9.35 12.59
N ILE A 155 -9.68 -8.90 12.95
CA ILE A 155 -10.85 -8.98 12.07
C ILE A 155 -10.66 -8.12 10.82
N GLN A 156 -10.11 -6.91 10.98
CA GLN A 156 -9.74 -6.05 9.85
C GLN A 156 -8.78 -6.75 8.89
N THR A 157 -7.73 -7.40 9.41
CA THR A 157 -6.76 -8.14 8.61
C THR A 157 -7.41 -9.32 7.87
N ALA A 158 -8.35 -10.02 8.50
CA ALA A 158 -9.12 -11.07 7.85
C ALA A 158 -9.93 -10.52 6.66
N PHE A 159 -10.58 -9.35 6.82
CA PHE A 159 -11.30 -8.69 5.73
C PHE A 159 -10.37 -8.22 4.60
N ILE A 160 -9.19 -7.69 4.95
CA ILE A 160 -8.16 -7.32 3.97
C ILE A 160 -7.75 -8.54 3.13
N GLY A 161 -7.41 -9.66 3.79
CA GLY A 161 -7.02 -10.89 3.09
C GLY A 161 -8.14 -11.46 2.21
N THR A 162 -9.36 -11.55 2.75
CA THR A 162 -10.52 -12.07 2.00
C THR A 162 -10.87 -11.17 0.82
N GLY A 163 -10.88 -9.85 1.01
CA GLY A 163 -11.12 -8.88 -0.07
C GLY A 163 -10.06 -8.96 -1.17
N ALA A 164 -8.79 -9.14 -0.80
CA ALA A 164 -7.70 -9.31 -1.76
C ALA A 164 -7.86 -10.58 -2.59
N VAL A 165 -8.17 -11.70 -1.96
CA VAL A 165 -8.38 -12.98 -2.67
C VAL A 165 -9.57 -12.88 -3.63
N ILE A 166 -10.72 -12.39 -3.17
CA ILE A 166 -11.92 -12.25 -4.00
C ILE A 166 -11.68 -11.27 -5.14
N GLY A 167 -11.14 -10.07 -4.85
CA GLY A 167 -10.89 -9.06 -5.86
C GLY A 167 -9.95 -9.55 -6.96
N SER A 168 -8.83 -10.17 -6.59
CA SER A 168 -7.85 -10.68 -7.55
C SER A 168 -8.39 -11.83 -8.40
N SER A 169 -9.19 -12.74 -7.83
CA SER A 169 -9.71 -13.91 -8.55
C SER A 169 -10.97 -13.63 -9.38
N THR A 170 -11.62 -12.48 -9.20
CA THR A 170 -12.92 -12.18 -9.87
C THR A 170 -12.87 -12.29 -11.39
N PRO A 171 -11.87 -11.76 -12.15
CA PRO A 171 -11.84 -11.90 -13.60
C PRO A 171 -11.77 -13.35 -14.06
N TRP A 172 -10.98 -14.18 -13.37
CA TRP A 172 -10.89 -15.61 -13.66
C TRP A 172 -12.22 -16.35 -13.40
N LEU A 173 -12.89 -16.04 -12.27
CA LEU A 173 -14.19 -16.62 -11.96
C LEU A 173 -15.24 -16.28 -13.01
N LEU A 174 -15.26 -15.04 -13.50
CA LEU A 174 -16.17 -14.61 -14.56
C LEU A 174 -15.89 -15.32 -15.88
N ASP A 175 -14.63 -15.55 -16.22
CA ASP A 175 -14.22 -16.33 -17.39
C ASP A 175 -14.75 -17.77 -17.31
N GLN A 176 -14.61 -18.43 -16.16
CA GLN A 176 -15.18 -19.78 -15.92
C GLN A 176 -16.72 -19.79 -16.01
N MET A 177 -17.36 -18.65 -15.78
CA MET A 177 -18.81 -18.47 -15.94
C MET A 177 -19.22 -18.13 -17.40
N GLY A 178 -18.28 -18.08 -18.34
CA GLY A 178 -18.52 -17.82 -19.74
C GLY A 178 -18.54 -16.33 -20.14
N VAL A 179 -18.08 -15.43 -19.29
CA VAL A 179 -17.91 -14.01 -19.65
C VAL A 179 -16.69 -13.87 -20.57
N SER A 180 -16.84 -13.11 -21.66
CA SER A 180 -15.77 -12.94 -22.66
C SER A 180 -14.50 -12.37 -22.06
N ASN A 181 -13.38 -13.09 -22.27
CA ASN A 181 -12.05 -12.70 -21.80
C ASN A 181 -11.17 -12.09 -22.90
N VAL A 182 -11.71 -11.91 -24.09
CA VAL A 182 -11.01 -11.34 -25.27
C VAL A 182 -11.74 -10.09 -25.72
N ALA A 183 -10.98 -9.07 -26.12
CA ALA A 183 -11.49 -7.83 -26.67
C ALA A 183 -10.72 -7.41 -27.92
N SER A 184 -11.32 -6.58 -28.76
CA SER A 184 -10.65 -5.94 -29.90
C SER A 184 -9.56 -4.97 -29.40
N ALA A 185 -8.61 -4.64 -30.28
CA ALA A 185 -7.55 -3.67 -29.99
C ALA A 185 -8.13 -2.34 -29.47
N GLY A 186 -7.56 -1.81 -28.41
CA GLY A 186 -8.01 -0.58 -27.75
C GLY A 186 -9.25 -0.76 -26.85
N MET A 187 -9.70 -1.99 -26.61
CA MET A 187 -10.83 -2.30 -25.73
C MET A 187 -10.39 -3.23 -24.58
N ILE A 188 -11.10 -3.11 -23.47
CA ILE A 188 -10.85 -3.90 -22.25
C ILE A 188 -11.78 -5.12 -22.25
N PRO A 189 -11.27 -6.35 -21.95
CA PRO A 189 -12.09 -7.55 -21.89
C PRO A 189 -13.24 -7.46 -20.89
N ASP A 190 -14.37 -8.11 -21.21
CA ASP A 190 -15.57 -8.07 -20.38
C ASP A 190 -15.34 -8.66 -18.98
N THR A 191 -14.49 -9.69 -18.85
CA THR A 191 -14.10 -10.24 -17.55
C THR A 191 -13.52 -9.16 -16.64
N VAL A 192 -12.64 -8.29 -17.13
CA VAL A 192 -12.07 -7.17 -16.39
C VAL A 192 -13.14 -6.11 -16.15
N ARG A 193 -13.90 -5.73 -17.19
CA ARG A 193 -14.93 -4.71 -17.09
C ARG A 193 -15.97 -5.03 -16.03
N VAL A 194 -16.53 -6.24 -16.06
CA VAL A 194 -17.55 -6.69 -15.11
C VAL A 194 -16.95 -6.83 -13.69
N SER A 195 -15.68 -7.28 -13.58
CA SER A 195 -14.98 -7.35 -12.29
C SER A 195 -14.86 -5.98 -11.62
N PHE A 196 -14.55 -4.95 -12.40
CA PHE A 196 -14.46 -3.57 -11.89
C PHE A 196 -15.83 -3.03 -11.46
N TYR A 197 -16.90 -3.39 -12.16
CA TYR A 197 -18.26 -3.01 -11.75
C TYR A 197 -18.67 -3.72 -10.44
N ILE A 198 -18.44 -5.01 -10.34
CA ILE A 198 -18.71 -5.78 -9.12
C ILE A 198 -17.86 -5.23 -7.96
N GLY A 199 -16.55 -4.99 -8.21
CA GLY A 199 -15.64 -4.47 -7.20
C GLY A 199 -16.00 -3.06 -6.74
N GLY A 200 -16.38 -2.17 -7.65
CA GLY A 200 -16.84 -0.82 -7.32
C GLY A 200 -18.11 -0.85 -6.46
N ALA A 201 -19.08 -1.69 -6.82
CA ALA A 201 -20.31 -1.88 -6.04
C ALA A 201 -19.99 -2.49 -4.67
N ALA A 202 -19.16 -3.54 -4.60
CA ALA A 202 -18.78 -4.19 -3.36
C ALA A 202 -18.02 -3.23 -2.42
N LEU A 203 -17.09 -2.43 -2.95
CA LEU A 203 -16.36 -1.41 -2.20
C LEU A 203 -17.32 -0.40 -1.59
N PHE A 204 -18.18 0.18 -2.42
CA PHE A 204 -19.13 1.19 -1.94
C PHE A 204 -20.10 0.62 -0.90
N LEU A 205 -20.68 -0.55 -1.17
CA LEU A 205 -21.65 -1.18 -0.26
C LEU A 205 -21.02 -1.63 1.07
N ALA A 206 -19.80 -2.14 1.05
CA ALA A 206 -19.10 -2.53 2.28
C ALA A 206 -18.77 -1.31 3.17
N VAL A 207 -18.30 -0.22 2.58
CA VAL A 207 -18.05 1.02 3.31
C VAL A 207 -19.36 1.66 3.78
N LEU A 208 -20.38 1.69 2.92
CA LEU A 208 -21.73 2.17 3.28
C LEU A 208 -22.30 1.37 4.45
N TRP A 209 -22.14 0.04 4.47
CA TRP A 209 -22.53 -0.80 5.60
C TRP A 209 -21.89 -0.31 6.90
N THR A 210 -20.57 -0.13 6.93
CA THR A 210 -19.89 0.39 8.12
C THR A 210 -20.41 1.78 8.51
N VAL A 211 -20.64 2.68 7.55
CA VAL A 211 -21.18 4.02 7.82
C VAL A 211 -22.57 3.96 8.45
N LEU A 212 -23.44 3.07 7.98
CA LEU A 212 -24.82 2.97 8.47
C LEU A 212 -24.94 2.22 9.81
N THR A 213 -24.07 1.24 10.05
CA THR A 213 -24.15 0.36 11.23
C THR A 213 -23.32 0.82 12.42
N THR A 214 -22.43 1.81 12.23
CA THR A 214 -21.57 2.35 13.30
C THR A 214 -21.93 3.80 13.63
N ARG A 215 -21.55 4.26 14.82
CA ARG A 215 -21.68 5.66 15.24
C ARG A 215 -20.46 6.06 16.03
N GLU A 216 -19.82 7.17 15.62
CA GLU A 216 -18.63 7.68 16.29
C GLU A 216 -18.97 8.33 17.63
N TYR A 217 -18.03 8.25 18.57
CA TYR A 217 -18.13 8.97 19.85
C TYR A 217 -17.94 10.47 19.62
N SER A 218 -18.74 11.27 20.34
CA SER A 218 -18.63 12.74 20.28
C SER A 218 -17.26 13.23 20.79
N PRO A 219 -16.82 14.44 20.39
CA PRO A 219 -15.58 15.01 20.92
C PRO A 219 -15.53 15.06 22.46
N GLU A 220 -16.68 15.32 23.12
CA GLU A 220 -16.78 15.31 24.59
C GLU A 220 -16.59 13.90 25.16
N GLN A 221 -17.17 12.87 24.52
CA GLN A 221 -16.99 11.47 24.93
C GLN A 221 -15.54 11.04 24.75
N MET A 222 -14.92 11.38 23.61
CA MET A 222 -13.51 11.10 23.35
C MET A 222 -12.59 11.80 24.36
N ALA A 223 -12.88 13.05 24.74
CA ALA A 223 -12.13 13.76 25.77
C ALA A 223 -12.23 13.07 27.13
N ARG A 224 -13.42 12.54 27.50
CA ARG A 224 -13.60 11.77 28.75
C ARG A 224 -12.76 10.49 28.74
N PHE A 225 -12.75 9.74 27.65
CA PHE A 225 -11.92 8.54 27.50
C PHE A 225 -10.41 8.86 27.54
N ALA A 226 -9.99 10.01 26.99
CA ALA A 226 -8.61 10.47 27.03
C ALA A 226 -8.16 10.90 28.44
N GLN A 227 -9.06 11.44 29.27
CA GLN A 227 -8.76 11.81 30.67
C GLN A 227 -8.49 10.59 31.55
N VAL A 228 -9.11 9.45 31.24
CA VAL A 228 -8.88 8.18 31.93
C VAL A 228 -7.57 7.52 31.45
N SER A 229 -7.16 7.79 30.20
CA SER A 229 -5.89 7.37 29.63
C SER A 229 -4.87 8.51 29.81
N GLU A 230 -3.88 8.38 30.72
CA GLU A 230 -2.88 9.40 31.02
C GLU A 230 -2.39 10.13 29.77
N ALA A 231 -2.43 11.46 29.84
CA ALA A 231 -2.12 12.38 28.77
C ALA A 231 -0.81 12.03 28.05
N ALA A 232 -0.89 11.65 26.79
CA ALA A 232 0.25 11.74 25.90
C ALA A 232 0.69 13.22 25.86
N ARG A 233 1.70 13.60 26.66
CA ARG A 233 2.33 14.91 26.60
C ARG A 233 2.76 15.13 25.16
N GLN A 234 2.24 16.14 24.51
CA GLN A 234 2.75 16.63 23.23
C GLN A 234 4.19 17.09 23.49
N GLU A 235 5.14 16.23 23.19
CA GLU A 235 6.55 16.61 23.22
C GLU A 235 6.82 17.59 22.06
N ALA A 236 7.57 18.65 22.35
CA ALA A 236 8.00 19.59 21.33
C ALA A 236 8.75 18.88 20.19
N ALA A 237 8.59 19.38 18.96
CA ALA A 237 9.31 18.82 17.81
C ALA A 237 10.83 18.85 18.05
N PRO A 238 11.56 17.78 17.71
CA PRO A 238 13.00 17.76 17.86
C PRO A 238 13.67 18.80 16.97
N PRO A 239 14.86 19.30 17.34
CA PRO A 239 15.56 20.33 16.58
C PRO A 239 15.89 19.84 15.16
N VAL A 240 15.72 20.72 14.16
CA VAL A 240 16.03 20.43 12.77
C VAL A 240 17.51 20.70 12.51
N PRO A 241 18.33 19.69 12.19
CA PRO A 241 19.76 19.88 11.91
C PRO A 241 19.99 20.77 10.67
N ALA A 242 21.12 21.45 10.61
CA ALA A 242 21.59 22.15 9.41
C ALA A 242 21.77 21.17 8.23
N GLY A 243 21.78 21.67 6.99
CA GLY A 243 22.03 20.84 5.79
C GLY A 243 20.90 20.88 4.77
N GLY A 244 19.86 21.72 4.96
CA GLY A 244 18.82 21.94 3.92
C GLY A 244 19.41 22.31 2.54
N PRO A 245 20.38 23.23 2.44
CA PRO A 245 21.01 23.59 1.18
C PRO A 245 21.68 22.41 0.45
N LEU A 246 22.27 21.46 1.17
CA LEU A 246 22.88 20.27 0.56
C LEU A 246 21.86 19.42 -0.21
N TRP A 247 20.68 19.24 0.35
CA TRP A 247 19.59 18.50 -0.30
C TRP A 247 19.03 19.23 -1.54
N ILE A 248 18.96 20.58 -1.46
CA ILE A 248 18.56 21.39 -2.62
C ILE A 248 19.59 21.26 -3.73
N VAL A 249 20.88 21.38 -3.41
CA VAL A 249 21.96 21.24 -4.40
C VAL A 249 21.97 19.83 -5.00
N ALA A 250 21.79 18.78 -4.19
CA ALA A 250 21.69 17.42 -4.69
C ALA A 250 20.50 17.25 -5.64
N GLY A 251 19.33 17.78 -5.28
CA GLY A 251 18.14 17.74 -6.13
C GLY A 251 18.32 18.51 -7.44
N LEU A 252 18.88 19.73 -7.39
CA LEU A 252 19.17 20.53 -8.56
C LEU A 252 20.26 19.91 -9.45
N ALA A 253 21.25 19.23 -8.86
CA ALA A 253 22.28 18.50 -9.60
C ALA A 253 21.68 17.35 -10.42
N ILE A 254 20.73 16.60 -9.85
CA ILE A 254 19.98 15.57 -10.58
C ILE A 254 19.17 16.22 -11.72
N ILE A 255 18.44 17.28 -11.46
CA ILE A 255 17.67 18.02 -12.47
C ILE A 255 18.59 18.50 -13.61
N ALA A 256 19.73 19.07 -13.28
CA ALA A 256 20.71 19.53 -14.26
C ALA A 256 21.33 18.37 -15.06
N ALA A 257 21.61 17.22 -14.39
CA ALA A 257 22.10 16.02 -15.05
C ALA A 257 21.07 15.46 -16.05
N VAL A 258 19.78 15.42 -15.66
CA VAL A 258 18.67 15.02 -16.56
C VAL A 258 18.62 15.92 -17.79
N TRP A 259 18.72 17.23 -17.58
CA TRP A 259 18.69 18.19 -18.68
C TRP A 259 19.95 18.12 -19.58
N GLY A 260 21.14 18.06 -18.97
CA GLY A 260 22.43 18.11 -19.69
C GLY A 260 22.79 16.81 -20.43
N TRP A 261 22.39 15.66 -19.89
CA TRP A 261 22.68 14.34 -20.48
C TRP A 261 21.47 13.69 -21.13
N ALA A 262 20.38 14.45 -21.31
CA ALA A 262 19.12 13.96 -21.87
C ALA A 262 18.64 12.64 -21.21
N LEU A 263 18.79 12.55 -19.87
CA LEU A 263 18.32 11.42 -19.10
C LEU A 263 16.79 11.38 -19.06
N GLU A 264 16.24 10.31 -18.56
CA GLU A 264 14.80 10.12 -18.47
C GLU A 264 14.12 11.21 -17.61
N LYS A 265 13.01 11.76 -18.16
CA LYS A 265 12.27 12.91 -17.55
C LYS A 265 11.73 12.59 -16.18
N GLU A 266 11.47 11.32 -15.90
CA GLU A 266 10.97 10.82 -14.62
C GLU A 266 11.93 11.11 -13.46
N LEU A 267 13.23 11.20 -13.73
CA LEU A 267 14.25 11.57 -12.73
C LEU A 267 14.10 13.02 -12.23
N TYR A 268 13.38 13.88 -12.96
CA TYR A 268 13.01 15.22 -12.44
C TYR A 268 12.21 15.10 -11.15
N LEU A 269 11.36 14.08 -11.01
CA LEU A 269 10.61 13.85 -9.78
C LEU A 269 11.53 13.59 -8.59
N LEU A 270 12.54 12.72 -8.76
CA LEU A 270 13.52 12.43 -7.71
C LEU A 270 14.29 13.69 -7.31
N GLY A 271 14.79 14.45 -8.30
CA GLY A 271 15.47 15.71 -8.07
C GLY A 271 14.57 16.74 -7.36
N GLY A 272 13.30 16.84 -7.79
CA GLY A 272 12.30 17.71 -7.18
C GLY A 272 11.98 17.35 -5.74
N LEU A 273 11.82 16.05 -5.41
CA LEU A 273 11.56 15.58 -4.04
C LEU A 273 12.75 15.89 -3.10
N LEU A 274 13.99 15.69 -3.55
CA LEU A 274 15.18 16.03 -2.77
C LEU A 274 15.28 17.54 -2.52
N ALA A 275 15.04 18.36 -3.55
CA ALA A 275 15.02 19.81 -3.41
C ALA A 275 13.89 20.27 -2.47
N ALA A 276 12.68 19.72 -2.60
CA ALA A 276 11.55 20.01 -1.73
C ALA A 276 11.83 19.64 -0.26
N TYR A 277 12.46 18.50 -0.02
CA TYR A 277 12.91 18.13 1.32
C TYR A 277 13.95 19.12 1.90
N GLY A 278 14.89 19.58 1.06
CA GLY A 278 15.86 20.60 1.45
C GLY A 278 15.20 21.93 1.82
N ILE A 279 14.19 22.37 1.03
CA ILE A 279 13.38 23.56 1.30
C ILE A 279 12.60 23.37 2.61
N ALA A 280 11.95 22.22 2.79
CA ALA A 280 11.21 21.90 4.00
C ALA A 280 12.07 21.97 5.26
N ARG A 281 13.34 21.51 5.19
CA ARG A 281 14.32 21.64 6.29
C ARG A 281 14.67 23.09 6.61
N ILE A 282 14.86 23.94 5.59
CA ILE A 282 15.17 25.37 5.80
C ILE A 282 13.97 26.06 6.46
N VAL A 283 12.75 25.82 5.95
CA VAL A 283 11.52 26.39 6.50
C VAL A 283 11.29 25.93 7.95
N ALA A 284 11.38 24.64 8.21
CA ALA A 284 11.22 24.07 9.54
C ALA A 284 12.24 24.67 10.54
N ARG A 285 13.50 24.82 10.13
CA ARG A 285 14.53 25.47 10.94
C ARG A 285 14.23 26.95 11.22
N GLY A 286 13.71 27.67 10.23
CA GLY A 286 13.26 29.08 10.39
C GLY A 286 12.10 29.18 11.38
N LEU A 287 11.12 28.26 11.32
CA LEU A 287 10.03 28.17 12.29
C LEU A 287 10.52 27.87 13.70
N HIS A 288 11.50 26.97 13.85
CA HIS A 288 12.14 26.70 15.14
C HIS A 288 12.84 27.95 15.72
N ALA A 289 13.55 28.70 14.87
CA ALA A 289 14.23 29.94 15.31
C ALA A 289 13.23 31.01 15.78
N GLN A 290 11.98 30.98 15.30
CA GLN A 290 10.87 31.85 15.70
C GLN A 290 10.08 31.30 16.92
N GLY A 291 10.52 30.20 17.53
CA GLY A 291 9.80 29.53 18.63
C GLY A 291 8.53 28.77 18.21
N ARG A 292 8.25 28.67 16.90
CA ARG A 292 7.08 27.96 16.36
C ARG A 292 7.44 26.49 16.10
N THR A 293 7.58 25.70 17.17
CA THR A 293 7.99 24.28 17.09
C THR A 293 6.82 23.31 16.97
N ASP A 294 5.62 23.71 17.41
CA ASP A 294 4.42 22.86 17.39
C ASP A 294 3.65 23.03 16.07
N ASN A 295 4.22 22.48 15.00
CA ASN A 295 3.59 22.40 13.67
C ASN A 295 4.00 21.11 12.94
N LEU A 296 3.15 20.62 12.07
CA LEU A 296 3.33 19.36 11.33
C LEU A 296 4.70 19.31 10.62
N LEU A 297 5.12 20.38 9.95
CA LEU A 297 6.36 20.42 9.20
C LEU A 297 7.59 20.23 10.12
N SER A 298 7.62 20.93 11.26
CA SER A 298 8.70 20.82 12.25
C SER A 298 8.75 19.41 12.86
N HIS A 299 7.60 18.81 13.17
CA HIS A 299 7.52 17.45 13.67
C HIS A 299 7.99 16.42 12.63
N VAL A 300 7.52 16.50 11.39
CA VAL A 300 7.90 15.56 10.32
C VAL A 300 9.40 15.68 10.02
N VAL A 301 9.88 16.88 9.73
CA VAL A 301 11.29 17.11 9.34
C VAL A 301 12.25 16.85 10.49
N GLY A 302 11.91 17.27 11.72
CA GLY A 302 12.73 17.06 12.90
C GLY A 302 12.86 15.58 13.26
N ASN A 303 11.74 14.83 13.30
CA ASN A 303 11.78 13.40 13.61
C ASN A 303 12.43 12.58 12.47
N PHE A 304 12.27 12.98 11.20
CA PHE A 304 12.97 12.34 10.09
C PHE A 304 14.49 12.55 10.19
N ALA A 305 14.93 13.74 10.54
CA ALA A 305 16.36 14.04 10.68
C ALA A 305 17.02 13.36 11.89
N THR A 306 16.25 13.11 12.96
CA THR A 306 16.70 12.50 14.22
C THR A 306 16.26 11.05 14.39
N MET A 307 15.87 10.38 13.29
CA MET A 307 15.34 9.03 13.37
C MET A 307 16.30 8.03 14.03
N PRO A 308 15.77 7.08 14.84
CA PRO A 308 16.53 6.06 15.54
C PRO A 308 17.38 5.18 14.61
N ALA A 309 18.48 4.62 15.15
CA ALA A 309 19.37 3.75 14.36
C ALA A 309 18.66 2.53 13.77
N MET A 310 17.74 1.91 14.52
CA MET A 310 16.94 0.78 14.03
C MET A 310 16.07 1.21 12.84
N MET A 311 15.42 2.38 12.89
CA MET A 311 14.60 2.88 11.79
C MET A 311 15.43 3.13 10.53
N LYS A 312 16.67 3.60 10.65
CA LYS A 312 17.60 3.74 9.50
C LYS A 312 17.96 2.40 8.86
N LYS A 313 18.20 1.37 9.68
CA LYS A 313 18.45 0.02 9.18
C LYS A 313 17.22 -0.55 8.47
N LEU A 314 16.04 -0.42 9.08
CA LEU A 314 14.77 -0.85 8.50
C LEU A 314 14.40 -0.07 7.24
N ALA A 315 14.77 1.21 7.14
CA ALA A 315 14.57 2.01 5.93
C ALA A 315 15.21 1.37 4.70
N LEU A 316 16.44 0.84 4.86
CA LEU A 316 17.15 0.13 3.77
C LEU A 316 16.44 -1.18 3.41
N VAL A 317 15.96 -1.93 4.41
CA VAL A 317 15.19 -3.16 4.19
C VAL A 317 13.92 -2.86 3.42
N GLN A 318 13.14 -1.88 3.87
CA GLN A 318 11.90 -1.47 3.21
C GLN A 318 12.14 -0.96 1.79
N PHE A 319 13.23 -0.20 1.58
CA PHE A 319 13.59 0.29 0.27
C PHE A 319 13.70 -0.85 -0.77
N PHE A 320 14.45 -1.89 -0.45
CA PHE A 320 14.61 -3.03 -1.35
C PHE A 320 13.36 -3.90 -1.44
N THR A 321 12.70 -4.16 -0.31
CA THR A 321 11.49 -5.01 -0.29
C THR A 321 10.36 -4.41 -1.13
N TRP A 322 10.05 -3.13 -0.92
CA TRP A 322 8.97 -2.45 -1.65
C TRP A 322 9.31 -2.19 -3.12
N SER A 323 10.60 -2.06 -3.46
CA SER A 323 11.02 -2.05 -4.87
C SER A 323 10.68 -3.37 -5.57
N ALA A 324 11.00 -4.50 -4.96
CA ALA A 324 10.71 -5.82 -5.53
C ALA A 324 9.18 -6.06 -5.69
N LEU A 325 8.41 -5.73 -4.65
CA LEU A 325 6.95 -5.91 -4.68
C LEU A 325 6.27 -4.99 -5.71
N PHE A 326 6.76 -3.77 -5.86
CA PHE A 326 6.19 -2.84 -6.83
C PHE A 326 6.50 -3.28 -8.28
N ILE A 327 7.70 -3.81 -8.54
CA ILE A 327 8.05 -4.45 -9.81
C ILE A 327 7.08 -5.61 -10.10
N MET A 328 6.79 -6.45 -9.12
CA MET A 328 5.84 -7.55 -9.25
C MET A 328 4.47 -7.05 -9.74
N TRP A 329 3.90 -6.05 -9.10
CA TRP A 329 2.57 -5.55 -9.48
C TRP A 329 2.52 -4.97 -10.89
N ILE A 330 3.61 -4.36 -11.36
CA ILE A 330 3.67 -3.78 -12.70
C ILE A 330 3.89 -4.85 -13.78
N TYR A 331 4.83 -5.78 -13.55
CA TYR A 331 5.38 -6.60 -14.63
C TYR A 331 4.93 -8.07 -14.62
N THR A 332 4.23 -8.56 -13.57
CA THR A 332 3.80 -9.97 -13.55
C THR A 332 2.86 -10.30 -14.72
N THR A 333 1.94 -9.39 -15.08
CA THR A 333 1.04 -9.63 -16.23
C THR A 333 1.79 -9.84 -17.54
N PRO A 334 2.66 -8.93 -18.01
CA PRO A 334 3.40 -9.16 -19.24
C PRO A 334 4.36 -10.37 -19.15
N VAL A 335 4.93 -10.65 -17.99
CA VAL A 335 5.79 -11.84 -17.79
C VAL A 335 5.00 -13.13 -17.96
N VAL A 336 3.88 -13.27 -17.26
CA VAL A 336 3.07 -14.50 -17.32
C VAL A 336 2.46 -14.67 -18.70
N ALA A 337 1.88 -13.62 -19.27
CA ALA A 337 1.28 -13.69 -20.60
C ALA A 337 2.31 -14.11 -21.67
N GLN A 338 3.50 -13.52 -21.68
CA GLN A 338 4.51 -13.79 -22.69
C GLN A 338 5.22 -15.13 -22.51
N TYR A 339 5.64 -15.46 -21.27
CA TYR A 339 6.54 -16.59 -21.03
C TYR A 339 5.83 -17.89 -20.60
N VAL A 340 4.59 -17.81 -20.14
CA VAL A 340 3.80 -18.97 -19.71
C VAL A 340 2.67 -19.26 -20.68
N PHE A 341 1.96 -18.23 -21.14
CA PHE A 341 0.85 -18.37 -22.09
C PHE A 341 1.28 -18.08 -23.55
N GLY A 342 2.51 -17.63 -23.79
CA GLY A 342 3.13 -17.55 -25.13
C GLY A 342 2.67 -16.37 -25.99
N SER A 343 2.09 -15.31 -25.41
CA SER A 343 1.67 -14.13 -26.15
C SER A 343 1.99 -12.83 -25.43
N ALA A 344 2.56 -11.88 -26.19
CA ALA A 344 2.73 -10.49 -25.77
C ALA A 344 1.64 -9.57 -26.33
N ASP A 345 0.74 -10.10 -27.20
CA ASP A 345 -0.33 -9.35 -27.84
C ASP A 345 -1.55 -9.25 -26.91
N PRO A 346 -1.93 -8.06 -26.42
CA PRO A 346 -3.06 -7.87 -25.52
C PRO A 346 -4.42 -8.21 -26.13
N THR A 347 -4.50 -8.35 -27.47
CA THR A 347 -5.73 -8.74 -28.16
C THR A 347 -5.90 -10.24 -28.24
N SER A 348 -4.85 -11.02 -27.98
CA SER A 348 -4.89 -12.47 -28.07
C SER A 348 -5.59 -13.12 -26.88
N ALA A 349 -6.22 -14.28 -27.12
CA ALA A 349 -6.82 -15.09 -26.06
C ALA A 349 -5.76 -15.54 -25.03
N ALA A 350 -4.59 -15.96 -25.49
CA ALA A 350 -3.50 -16.42 -24.64
C ALA A 350 -2.99 -15.33 -23.68
N TYR A 351 -2.80 -14.09 -24.14
CA TYR A 351 -2.45 -12.96 -23.28
C TYR A 351 -3.51 -12.75 -22.20
N ASN A 352 -4.78 -12.76 -22.59
CA ASN A 352 -5.88 -12.50 -21.68
C ASN A 352 -6.12 -13.64 -20.68
N GLU A 353 -5.85 -14.88 -21.06
CA GLU A 353 -5.82 -16.03 -20.15
C GLU A 353 -4.67 -15.87 -19.12
N GLY A 354 -3.50 -15.48 -19.58
CA GLY A 354 -2.37 -15.10 -18.70
C GLY A 354 -2.73 -13.99 -17.70
N GLY A 355 -3.44 -12.96 -18.15
CA GLY A 355 -3.92 -11.88 -17.29
C GLY A 355 -4.89 -12.37 -16.20
N ASN A 356 -5.82 -13.28 -16.53
CA ASN A 356 -6.70 -13.90 -15.55
C ASN A 356 -5.92 -14.77 -14.56
N TRP A 357 -4.90 -15.50 -15.05
CA TRP A 357 -4.05 -16.33 -14.20
C TRP A 357 -3.24 -15.49 -13.20
N VAL A 358 -2.80 -14.30 -13.57
CA VAL A 358 -2.15 -13.34 -12.63
C VAL A 358 -3.09 -13.01 -11.47
N GLY A 359 -4.39 -12.88 -11.71
CA GLY A 359 -5.37 -12.73 -10.64
C GLY A 359 -5.35 -13.89 -9.63
N ILE A 360 -5.21 -15.13 -10.11
CA ILE A 360 -5.08 -16.33 -9.26
C ILE A 360 -3.73 -16.34 -8.50
N LEU A 361 -2.64 -15.98 -9.17
CA LEU A 361 -1.32 -15.81 -8.53
C LEU A 361 -1.40 -14.78 -7.39
N PHE A 362 -2.02 -13.64 -7.64
CA PHE A 362 -2.17 -12.59 -6.63
C PHE A 362 -3.16 -12.97 -5.51
N ALA A 363 -4.20 -13.72 -5.80
CA ALA A 363 -5.05 -14.32 -4.78
C ALA A 363 -4.25 -15.30 -3.90
N THR A 364 -3.34 -16.08 -4.51
CA THR A 364 -2.52 -17.07 -3.80
C THR A 364 -1.56 -16.40 -2.82
N TYR A 365 -0.74 -15.40 -3.25
CA TYR A 365 0.19 -14.78 -2.30
C TYR A 365 -0.53 -14.05 -1.16
N ASN A 366 -1.67 -13.40 -1.43
CA ASN A 366 -2.47 -12.74 -0.40
C ASN A 366 -3.10 -13.76 0.57
N GLY A 367 -3.64 -14.86 0.05
CA GLY A 367 -4.18 -15.95 0.84
C GLY A 367 -3.10 -16.59 1.72
N VAL A 368 -1.96 -16.92 1.14
CA VAL A 368 -0.80 -17.47 1.90
C VAL A 368 -0.37 -16.48 2.99
N ALA A 369 -0.29 -15.19 2.69
CA ALA A 369 0.11 -14.19 3.68
C ALA A 369 -0.82 -14.15 4.88
N ALA A 370 -2.13 -14.27 4.68
CA ALA A 370 -3.11 -14.29 5.76
C ALA A 370 -2.89 -15.45 6.75
N PHE A 371 -2.47 -16.62 6.25
CA PHE A 371 -2.16 -17.78 7.09
C PHE A 371 -0.73 -17.78 7.62
N ALA A 372 0.24 -17.36 6.80
CA ALA A 372 1.66 -17.41 7.18
C ALA A 372 1.97 -16.45 8.35
N ALA A 373 1.33 -15.30 8.43
CA ALA A 373 1.59 -14.35 9.51
C ALA A 373 1.36 -14.94 10.90
N PRO A 374 0.17 -15.47 11.26
CA PRO A 374 -0.07 -16.01 12.59
C PRO A 374 0.51 -17.41 12.81
N PHE A 375 0.46 -18.31 11.79
CA PHE A 375 0.76 -19.72 11.98
C PHE A 375 2.21 -20.10 11.68
N LEU A 376 2.92 -19.35 10.84
CA LEU A 376 4.31 -19.62 10.49
C LEU A 376 5.26 -18.58 11.08
N LEU A 377 5.04 -17.31 10.79
CA LEU A 377 6.00 -16.26 11.11
C LEU A 377 6.05 -15.93 12.60
N GLN A 378 4.91 -15.86 13.27
CA GLN A 378 4.88 -15.54 14.70
C GLN A 378 5.55 -16.62 15.57
N PRO A 379 5.27 -17.94 15.41
CA PRO A 379 5.99 -18.99 16.12
C PRO A 379 7.48 -19.01 15.81
N LEU A 380 7.86 -18.78 14.54
CA LEU A 380 9.25 -18.76 14.12
C LEU A 380 10.01 -17.58 14.74
N ALA A 381 9.39 -16.39 14.75
CA ALA A 381 9.97 -15.20 15.37
C ALA A 381 10.20 -15.35 16.88
N ARG A 382 9.33 -16.11 17.58
CA ARG A 382 9.55 -16.44 18.99
C ARG A 382 10.75 -17.36 19.21
N ARG A 383 11.12 -18.20 18.23
CA ARG A 383 12.23 -19.15 18.33
C ARG A 383 13.58 -18.58 17.92
N ILE A 384 13.63 -17.86 16.79
CA ILE A 384 14.89 -17.40 16.19
C ILE A 384 15.04 -15.88 16.14
N GLY A 385 14.04 -15.12 16.61
CA GLY A 385 13.98 -13.66 16.59
C GLY A 385 13.38 -13.07 15.32
N GLN A 386 12.89 -11.83 15.41
CA GLN A 386 12.17 -11.16 14.32
C GLN A 386 13.06 -10.93 13.09
N ALA A 387 14.28 -10.44 13.28
CA ALA A 387 15.19 -10.12 12.16
C ALA A 387 15.58 -11.37 11.35
N ARG A 388 15.87 -12.49 12.00
CA ARG A 388 16.20 -13.74 11.30
C ARG A 388 15.00 -14.31 10.56
N THR A 389 13.82 -14.28 11.19
CA THR A 389 12.57 -14.71 10.57
C THR A 389 12.25 -13.89 9.33
N HIS A 390 12.40 -12.57 9.41
CA HIS A 390 12.19 -11.67 8.28
C HIS A 390 13.20 -11.94 7.15
N ALA A 391 14.48 -12.09 7.47
CA ALA A 391 15.52 -12.41 6.49
C ALA A 391 15.23 -13.74 5.76
N LEU A 392 14.80 -14.80 6.47
CA LEU A 392 14.42 -16.08 5.87
C LEU A 392 13.19 -15.92 4.96
N ALA A 393 12.17 -15.21 5.41
CA ALA A 393 10.97 -14.98 4.62
C ALA A 393 11.29 -14.19 3.33
N LEU A 394 12.12 -13.14 3.41
CA LEU A 394 12.56 -12.38 2.23
C LEU A 394 13.43 -13.23 1.28
N THR A 395 14.27 -14.11 1.81
CA THR A 395 15.04 -15.05 0.98
C THR A 395 14.12 -16.00 0.22
N LEU A 396 13.08 -16.54 0.87
CA LEU A 396 12.07 -17.36 0.20
C LEU A 396 11.35 -16.55 -0.90
N GLY A 397 10.95 -15.31 -0.62
CA GLY A 397 10.33 -14.44 -1.61
C GLY A 397 11.24 -14.15 -2.81
N ALA A 398 12.54 -13.95 -2.55
CA ALA A 398 13.52 -13.77 -3.61
C ALA A 398 13.64 -15.01 -4.50
N LEU A 399 13.67 -16.21 -3.91
CA LEU A 399 13.62 -17.47 -4.65
C LEU A 399 12.30 -17.61 -5.44
N GLY A 400 11.18 -17.16 -4.87
CA GLY A 400 9.91 -17.07 -5.56
C GLY A 400 10.00 -16.22 -6.82
N PHE A 401 10.58 -15.01 -6.77
CA PHE A 401 10.79 -14.19 -7.96
C PHE A 401 11.74 -14.82 -8.97
N LEU A 402 12.87 -15.36 -8.51
CA LEU A 402 13.85 -15.99 -9.39
C LEU A 402 13.30 -17.26 -10.07
N SER A 403 12.36 -17.95 -9.45
CA SER A 403 11.76 -19.16 -10.03
C SER A 403 10.95 -18.88 -11.31
N PHE A 404 10.46 -17.64 -11.52
CA PHE A 404 9.83 -17.24 -12.78
C PHE A 404 10.78 -17.38 -13.99
N LEU A 405 12.10 -17.31 -13.78
CA LEU A 405 13.08 -17.50 -14.85
C LEU A 405 13.12 -18.94 -15.38
N VAL A 406 12.70 -19.91 -14.57
CA VAL A 406 12.81 -21.35 -14.86
C VAL A 406 11.42 -21.98 -15.08
N LEU A 407 10.46 -21.63 -14.25
CA LEU A 407 9.11 -22.18 -14.32
C LEU A 407 8.33 -21.61 -15.51
N ARG A 408 7.79 -22.46 -16.34
CA ARG A 408 7.00 -22.10 -17.54
C ARG A 408 5.58 -22.65 -17.49
N ASP A 409 5.29 -23.44 -16.49
CA ASP A 409 3.95 -23.98 -16.24
C ASP A 409 3.15 -23.07 -15.31
N ALA A 410 1.91 -22.79 -15.70
CA ALA A 410 1.04 -21.87 -14.97
C ALA A 410 0.79 -22.34 -13.53
N GLN A 411 0.56 -23.64 -13.32
CA GLN A 411 0.28 -24.18 -11.99
C GLN A 411 1.56 -24.22 -11.12
N ALA A 412 2.72 -24.44 -11.72
CA ALA A 412 3.99 -24.40 -11.00
C ALA A 412 4.30 -23.01 -10.42
N LEU A 413 3.84 -21.91 -11.07
CA LEU A 413 3.99 -20.56 -10.55
C LEU A 413 3.23 -20.32 -9.23
N LEU A 414 2.24 -21.15 -8.87
CA LEU A 414 1.61 -21.07 -7.56
C LEU A 414 2.62 -21.30 -6.43
N LEU A 415 3.64 -22.13 -6.65
CA LEU A 415 4.73 -22.34 -5.67
C LEU A 415 5.57 -21.06 -5.51
N SER A 416 5.81 -20.33 -6.60
CA SER A 416 6.46 -19.02 -6.55
C SER A 416 5.69 -18.05 -5.67
N GLU A 417 4.37 -18.01 -5.85
CA GLU A 417 3.48 -17.12 -5.09
C GLU A 417 3.31 -17.54 -3.63
N VAL A 418 3.43 -18.83 -3.30
CA VAL A 418 3.51 -19.27 -1.90
C VAL A 418 4.76 -18.68 -1.23
N ALA A 419 5.91 -18.73 -1.88
CA ALA A 419 7.15 -18.16 -1.35
C ALA A 419 7.08 -16.62 -1.23
N ILE A 420 6.54 -15.96 -2.24
CA ILE A 420 6.30 -14.50 -2.23
C ILE A 420 5.27 -14.13 -1.15
N GLY A 421 4.22 -14.92 -0.96
CA GLY A 421 3.20 -14.70 0.06
C GLY A 421 3.75 -14.75 1.49
N ILE A 422 4.69 -15.65 1.77
CA ILE A 422 5.42 -15.69 3.05
C ILE A 422 6.25 -14.42 3.25
N ALA A 423 6.94 -13.95 2.20
CA ALA A 423 7.69 -12.70 2.24
C ALA A 423 6.77 -11.50 2.44
N TRP A 424 5.63 -11.47 1.76
CA TRP A 424 4.61 -10.43 1.90
C TRP A 424 4.07 -10.35 3.32
N ALA A 425 3.67 -11.48 3.90
CA ALA A 425 3.24 -11.56 5.30
C ALA A 425 4.29 -10.98 6.26
N SER A 426 5.56 -11.34 6.03
CA SER A 426 6.67 -10.86 6.84
C SER A 426 6.92 -9.36 6.67
N THR A 427 6.80 -8.84 5.45
CA THR A 427 6.96 -7.40 5.13
C THR A 427 5.90 -6.53 5.81
N LEU A 428 4.67 -7.05 5.92
CA LEU A 428 3.58 -6.34 6.58
C LEU A 428 3.68 -6.38 8.12
N ALA A 429 4.41 -7.33 8.71
CA ALA A 429 4.41 -7.53 10.15
C ALA A 429 5.75 -7.20 10.82
N MET A 430 6.86 -7.77 10.33
CA MET A 430 8.13 -7.77 11.05
C MET A 430 8.82 -6.40 11.16
N PRO A 431 8.92 -5.58 10.08
CA PRO A 431 9.55 -4.27 10.18
C PRO A 431 8.83 -3.33 11.15
N TYR A 432 7.49 -3.40 11.16
CA TYR A 432 6.67 -2.60 12.08
C TYR A 432 6.82 -3.06 13.53
N ALA A 433 6.90 -4.37 13.76
CA ALA A 433 7.14 -4.92 15.10
C ALA A 433 8.54 -4.55 15.63
N MET A 434 9.58 -4.66 14.79
CA MET A 434 10.94 -4.25 15.14
C MET A 434 11.04 -2.74 15.39
N LEU A 435 10.35 -1.91 14.62
CA LEU A 435 10.28 -0.49 14.84
C LEU A 435 9.57 -0.18 16.17
N ALA A 436 8.41 -0.78 16.41
CA ALA A 436 7.62 -0.55 17.62
C ALA A 436 8.37 -0.92 18.91
N SER A 437 9.24 -1.94 18.88
CA SER A 437 10.05 -2.34 20.01
C SER A 437 11.26 -1.42 20.26
N SER A 438 11.66 -0.61 19.27
CA SER A 438 12.88 0.20 19.29
C SER A 438 12.64 1.70 19.49
N VAL A 439 11.38 2.14 19.57
CA VAL A 439 11.02 3.55 19.73
C VAL A 439 10.17 3.78 20.98
N PRO A 440 10.25 4.97 21.62
CA PRO A 440 9.36 5.32 22.73
C PRO A 440 7.88 5.26 22.31
N GLN A 441 7.03 4.71 23.16
CA GLN A 441 5.59 4.59 22.90
C GLN A 441 4.91 5.94 22.64
N THR A 442 5.39 7.02 23.27
CA THR A 442 4.92 8.40 23.08
C THR A 442 5.16 8.93 21.65
N LYS A 443 6.15 8.40 20.93
CA LYS A 443 6.51 8.81 19.55
C LYS A 443 6.19 7.77 18.50
N LEU A 444 5.61 6.65 18.91
CA LEU A 444 5.35 5.52 18.01
C LEU A 444 4.52 5.93 16.78
N GLY A 445 3.45 6.72 16.97
CA GLY A 445 2.59 7.16 15.85
C GLY A 445 3.33 8.02 14.83
N ILE A 446 4.18 8.96 15.28
CA ILE A 446 4.99 9.82 14.41
C ILE A 446 5.99 8.97 13.60
N TYR A 447 6.70 8.05 14.28
CA TYR A 447 7.68 7.20 13.59
C TYR A 447 7.02 6.19 12.65
N MET A 448 5.83 5.66 12.97
CA MET A 448 5.06 4.81 12.05
C MET A 448 4.64 5.60 10.79
N GLY A 449 4.16 6.83 10.94
CA GLY A 449 3.85 7.70 9.81
C GLY A 449 5.06 8.02 8.94
N LEU A 450 6.22 8.36 9.56
CA LEU A 450 7.46 8.60 8.84
C LEU A 450 7.99 7.33 8.15
N PHE A 451 7.78 6.17 8.75
CA PHE A 451 8.20 4.88 8.20
C PHE A 451 7.49 4.57 6.88
N ASN A 452 6.27 5.07 6.68
CA ASN A 452 5.56 4.93 5.42
C ASN A 452 6.28 5.62 4.24
N ALA A 453 7.11 6.63 4.49
CA ALA A 453 7.95 7.21 3.43
C ALA A 453 8.91 6.18 2.81
N PHE A 454 9.40 5.21 3.61
CA PHE A 454 10.28 4.13 3.11
C PHE A 454 9.52 3.03 2.37
N VAL A 455 8.21 3.06 2.39
CA VAL A 455 7.32 2.26 1.54
C VAL A 455 7.15 2.95 0.19
N VAL A 456 6.91 4.26 0.21
CA VAL A 456 6.53 5.04 -0.97
C VAL A 456 7.74 5.42 -1.84
N LEU A 457 8.85 5.86 -1.24
CA LEU A 457 10.03 6.31 -1.98
C LEU A 457 10.61 5.25 -2.93
N PRO A 458 10.77 3.96 -2.55
CA PRO A 458 11.23 2.93 -3.47
C PRO A 458 10.25 2.68 -4.63
N GLN A 459 8.95 2.78 -4.39
CA GLN A 459 7.95 2.65 -5.45
C GLN A 459 8.06 3.79 -6.47
N LEU A 460 8.26 5.03 -6.00
CA LEU A 460 8.52 6.17 -6.89
C LEU A 460 9.80 5.97 -7.71
N LEU A 461 10.86 5.45 -7.09
CA LEU A 461 12.10 5.16 -7.80
C LEU A 461 11.89 4.08 -8.87
N VAL A 462 11.21 2.98 -8.56
CA VAL A 462 10.88 1.94 -9.54
C VAL A 462 10.04 2.51 -10.68
N ALA A 463 9.00 3.29 -10.36
CA ALA A 463 8.15 3.92 -11.38
C ALA A 463 8.93 4.81 -12.35
N THR A 464 10.01 5.43 -11.88
CA THR A 464 10.79 6.38 -12.68
C THR A 464 12.01 5.75 -13.39
N VAL A 465 12.57 4.68 -12.85
CA VAL A 465 13.84 4.13 -13.33
C VAL A 465 13.66 2.82 -14.10
N MET A 466 12.63 2.03 -13.76
CA MET A 466 12.50 0.68 -14.33
C MET A 466 12.21 0.67 -15.82
N GLY A 467 11.43 1.63 -16.31
CA GLY A 467 11.18 1.80 -17.76
C GLY A 467 12.47 2.04 -18.55
N THR A 468 13.36 2.86 -18.00
CA THR A 468 14.71 3.11 -18.59
C THR A 468 15.55 1.83 -18.63
N ILE A 469 15.56 1.08 -17.51
CA ILE A 469 16.29 -0.19 -17.44
C ILE A 469 15.77 -1.17 -18.49
N MET A 470 14.45 -1.29 -18.61
CA MET A 470 13.81 -2.16 -19.60
C MET A 470 14.21 -1.75 -21.02
N ARG A 471 14.07 -0.48 -21.37
CA ARG A 471 14.32 0.03 -22.72
C ARG A 471 15.75 -0.17 -23.18
N HIS A 472 16.74 0.06 -22.31
CA HIS A 472 18.15 0.03 -22.68
C HIS A 472 18.80 -1.34 -22.55
N PHE A 473 18.38 -2.16 -21.58
CA PHE A 473 19.05 -3.43 -21.28
C PHE A 473 18.23 -4.66 -21.67
N PHE A 474 16.90 -4.58 -21.63
CA PHE A 474 16.02 -5.74 -21.81
C PHE A 474 14.78 -5.40 -22.65
N PRO A 475 14.93 -4.79 -23.83
CA PRO A 475 13.80 -4.41 -24.66
C PRO A 475 12.96 -5.65 -25.00
N THR A 476 11.65 -5.58 -24.81
CA THR A 476 10.67 -6.67 -25.05
C THR A 476 10.83 -7.94 -24.19
N GLU A 477 11.73 -7.97 -23.23
CA GLU A 477 11.98 -9.14 -22.36
C GLU A 477 11.59 -8.87 -20.89
N PRO A 478 10.31 -8.83 -20.54
CA PRO A 478 9.86 -8.48 -19.18
C PRO A 478 10.29 -9.48 -18.10
N ILE A 479 10.74 -10.68 -18.48
CA ILE A 479 11.18 -11.71 -17.52
C ILE A 479 12.35 -11.23 -16.63
N TRP A 480 13.21 -10.37 -17.15
CA TRP A 480 14.34 -9.85 -16.39
C TRP A 480 13.92 -8.93 -15.24
N THR A 481 12.70 -8.39 -15.27
CA THR A 481 12.15 -7.67 -14.13
C THR A 481 11.98 -8.56 -12.89
N MET A 482 11.66 -9.84 -13.09
CA MET A 482 11.58 -10.83 -12.00
C MET A 482 12.96 -11.16 -11.45
N ALA A 483 13.99 -11.25 -12.32
CA ALA A 483 15.38 -11.41 -11.88
C ALA A 483 15.82 -10.22 -11.03
N PHE A 484 15.49 -9.00 -11.46
CA PHE A 484 15.80 -7.78 -10.72
C PHE A 484 15.05 -7.74 -9.38
N ALA A 485 13.74 -8.05 -9.36
CA ALA A 485 12.95 -8.16 -8.15
C ALA A 485 13.53 -9.17 -7.15
N GLY A 486 13.93 -10.35 -7.63
CA GLY A 486 14.60 -11.37 -6.84
C GLY A 486 15.92 -10.89 -6.25
N ALA A 487 16.76 -10.23 -7.05
CA ALA A 487 18.04 -9.68 -6.60
C ALA A 487 17.87 -8.61 -5.52
N VAL A 488 16.97 -7.65 -5.70
CA VAL A 488 16.72 -6.60 -4.69
C VAL A 488 16.06 -7.17 -3.44
N MET A 489 15.22 -8.20 -3.56
CA MET A 489 14.65 -8.89 -2.38
C MET A 489 15.73 -9.63 -1.59
N LEU A 490 16.75 -10.23 -2.24
CA LEU A 490 17.92 -10.79 -1.56
C LEU A 490 18.73 -9.71 -0.84
N LEU A 491 18.91 -8.54 -1.45
CA LEU A 491 19.56 -7.40 -0.78
C LEU A 491 18.77 -6.97 0.47
N ALA A 492 17.43 -6.98 0.41
CA ALA A 492 16.59 -6.74 1.58
C ALA A 492 16.83 -7.78 2.68
N ALA A 493 16.89 -9.07 2.32
CA ALA A 493 17.18 -10.15 3.26
C ALA A 493 18.55 -9.96 3.95
N LEU A 494 19.59 -9.62 3.18
CA LEU A 494 20.93 -9.34 3.72
C LEU A 494 20.94 -8.09 4.61
N ALA A 495 20.24 -7.02 4.20
CA ALA A 495 20.12 -5.80 4.99
C ALA A 495 19.42 -6.06 6.34
N THR A 496 18.43 -6.96 6.36
CA THR A 496 17.71 -7.35 7.57
C THR A 496 18.62 -7.97 8.64
N LEU A 497 19.68 -8.67 8.23
CA LEU A 497 20.65 -9.25 9.18
C LEU A 497 21.39 -8.19 10.01
N ARG A 498 21.42 -6.92 9.57
CA ARG A 498 21.96 -5.78 10.33
C ARG A 498 20.99 -5.24 11.38
N CYS A 499 19.72 -5.67 11.35
CA CYS A 499 18.69 -5.26 12.30
C CYS A 499 18.69 -6.11 13.59
N ARG A 500 19.76 -6.84 13.86
CA ARG A 500 19.93 -7.57 15.13
C ARG A 500 20.16 -6.58 16.26
N ASP A 501 19.57 -6.89 17.42
CA ASP A 501 19.77 -6.18 18.69
C ASP A 501 21.23 -6.29 19.15
#